data_a587e30468cdcedca130e00f3770cfe3
#
_entry.id   a587e30468cdcedca130e00f3770cfe3
#
_cell.length_a   1.000
_cell.length_b   1.000
_cell.length_c   1.000
_cell.angle_alpha   90.00
_cell.angle_beta   90.00
_cell.angle_gamma   90.00
#
_symmetry.space_group_name_H-M   'P 1'
#
loop_
_entity.id
_entity.type
_entity.pdbx_description
1 polymer ?
#
loop_
_entity_poly.entity_id
_entity_poly.type
_entity_poly.pdbx_seq_one_letter_code
_entity_poly.pdbx_strand_id
1 'polypeptide(L)'
;HVAHGQVKDEIVDRVQTRILQGMGLIVMHSGHMSKIFRRMMGTSCGLCWREVAERERLWVVNPNHQITQGLGAYIELPNVEMYGEVFDIPEPDELLFISWFEGGEVFRSGCVWHRGRGKIFYFRPGHETFPIFYNKDVLKVLANGVRWAKFAGNTEARGVIECPNVKEPLEKLSPKDYKMGEIEHPKA
;
A
#
# COMPACT_ATOMS: atom_id res chain seq x y z
N HIS A 1 10.22 -13.85 -10.80
CA HIS A 1 10.77 -13.69 -9.43
C HIS A 1 12.25 -13.26 -9.45
N VAL A 2 13.09 -13.85 -10.33
CA VAL A 2 14.52 -13.53 -10.43
C VAL A 2 14.75 -12.03 -10.70
N ALA A 3 13.93 -11.41 -11.54
CA ALA A 3 14.04 -10.00 -11.89
C ALA A 3 13.90 -9.05 -10.68
N HIS A 4 13.14 -9.41 -9.65
CA HIS A 4 13.00 -8.57 -8.45
C HIS A 4 14.34 -8.39 -7.71
N GLY A 5 15.18 -9.42 -7.69
CA GLY A 5 16.51 -9.36 -7.07
C GLY A 5 17.55 -8.56 -7.86
N GLN A 6 17.32 -8.35 -9.17
CA GLN A 6 18.27 -7.67 -10.06
C GLN A 6 18.22 -6.14 -9.98
N VAL A 7 17.16 -5.58 -9.36
CA VAL A 7 17.05 -4.12 -9.20
C VAL A 7 18.18 -3.64 -8.28
N LYS A 8 18.95 -2.66 -8.75
CA LYS A 8 20.06 -2.06 -7.98
C LYS A 8 19.54 -1.37 -6.72
N ASP A 9 20.27 -1.49 -5.63
CA ASP A 9 19.87 -0.92 -4.35
C ASP A 9 19.72 0.60 -4.39
N GLU A 10 20.58 1.30 -5.15
CA GLU A 10 20.47 2.74 -5.37
C GLU A 10 19.12 3.18 -5.97
N ILE A 11 18.53 2.33 -6.83
CA ILE A 11 17.19 2.58 -7.38
C ILE A 11 16.13 2.38 -6.29
N VAL A 12 16.30 1.33 -5.50
CA VAL A 12 15.40 1.02 -4.38
C VAL A 12 15.44 2.15 -3.34
N ASP A 13 16.62 2.69 -3.02
CA ASP A 13 16.82 3.81 -2.09
C ASP A 13 16.09 5.07 -2.56
N ARG A 14 16.21 5.40 -3.85
CA ARG A 14 15.50 6.53 -4.44
C ARG A 14 13.98 6.36 -4.39
N VAL A 15 13.48 5.16 -4.71
CA VAL A 15 12.04 4.85 -4.66
C VAL A 15 11.54 4.93 -3.22
N GLN A 16 12.27 4.35 -2.26
CA GLN A 16 11.94 4.43 -0.84
C GLN A 16 11.83 5.89 -0.35
N THR A 17 12.84 6.69 -0.68
CA THR A 17 12.85 8.12 -0.33
C THR A 17 11.60 8.82 -0.86
N ARG A 18 11.22 8.57 -2.12
CA ARG A 18 10.03 9.16 -2.73
C ARG A 18 8.74 8.70 -2.06
N ILE A 19 8.66 7.42 -1.68
CA ILE A 19 7.49 6.90 -0.94
C ILE A 19 7.38 7.63 0.41
N LEU A 20 8.47 7.70 1.17
CA LEU A 20 8.47 8.39 2.47
C LEU A 20 8.11 9.87 2.36
N GLN A 21 8.40 10.50 1.23
CA GLN A 21 8.02 11.89 0.91
C GLN A 21 6.58 12.05 0.43
N GLY A 22 5.83 10.96 0.18
CA GLY A 22 4.42 11.01 -0.18
C GLY A 22 4.04 10.34 -1.50
N MET A 23 4.98 9.75 -2.25
CA MET A 23 4.65 8.97 -3.44
C MET A 23 3.84 7.73 -3.05
N GLY A 24 2.75 7.45 -3.78
CA GLY A 24 2.02 6.20 -3.64
C GLY A 24 2.76 5.02 -4.25
N LEU A 25 2.63 3.85 -3.65
CA LEU A 25 3.13 2.58 -4.16
C LEU A 25 1.98 1.58 -4.28
N ILE A 26 1.79 1.03 -5.48
CA ILE A 26 0.87 -0.09 -5.71
C ILE A 26 1.71 -1.31 -6.04
N VAL A 27 1.54 -2.36 -5.27
CA VAL A 27 2.25 -3.63 -5.41
C VAL A 27 1.24 -4.70 -5.77
N MET A 28 1.46 -5.35 -6.90
CA MET A 28 0.53 -6.35 -7.41
C MET A 28 1.17 -7.73 -7.42
N HIS A 29 0.41 -8.74 -7.08
CA HIS A 29 0.74 -10.14 -7.24
C HIS A 29 2.16 -10.48 -6.75
N SER A 30 3.02 -11.04 -7.59
CA SER A 30 4.42 -11.39 -7.29
C SER A 30 5.31 -10.20 -6.89
N GLY A 31 4.79 -8.97 -7.00
CA GLY A 31 5.47 -7.77 -6.52
C GLY A 31 5.76 -7.77 -5.01
N HIS A 32 5.12 -8.66 -4.23
CA HIS A 32 5.45 -8.86 -2.82
C HIS A 32 6.93 -9.25 -2.61
N MET A 33 7.57 -9.88 -3.59
CA MET A 33 8.98 -10.24 -3.54
C MET A 33 9.93 -9.10 -3.95
N SER A 34 9.40 -7.95 -4.39
CA SER A 34 10.24 -6.82 -4.79
C SER A 34 11.04 -6.27 -3.61
N LYS A 35 12.29 -5.86 -3.88
CA LYS A 35 13.15 -5.25 -2.86
C LYS A 35 12.48 -4.06 -2.17
N ILE A 36 11.77 -3.23 -2.94
CA ILE A 36 11.10 -2.05 -2.38
C ILE A 36 9.97 -2.45 -1.42
N PHE A 37 9.12 -3.41 -1.78
CA PHE A 37 8.03 -3.81 -0.91
C PHE A 37 8.55 -4.46 0.38
N ARG A 38 9.49 -5.40 0.27
CA ARG A 38 10.15 -6.02 1.43
C ARG A 38 10.80 -4.99 2.35
N ARG A 39 11.44 -3.98 1.79
CA ARG A 39 12.05 -2.90 2.56
C ARG A 39 11.02 -2.04 3.29
N MET A 40 9.89 -1.72 2.62
CA MET A 40 8.82 -0.94 3.23
C MET A 40 8.04 -1.72 4.30
N MET A 41 7.97 -3.04 4.17
CA MET A 41 7.32 -3.92 5.16
C MET A 41 8.25 -4.31 6.31
N GLY A 42 9.55 -4.42 6.07
CA GLY A 42 10.53 -4.83 7.09
C GLY A 42 10.52 -6.33 7.38
N THR A 43 9.90 -7.14 6.51
CA THR A 43 9.75 -8.59 6.65
C THR A 43 10.17 -9.30 5.37
N SER A 44 10.13 -10.64 5.36
CA SER A 44 10.44 -11.42 4.17
C SER A 44 9.40 -11.26 3.05
N CYS A 45 8.17 -10.88 3.39
CA CYS A 45 6.98 -10.90 2.53
C CYS A 45 6.76 -12.28 1.88
N GLY A 46 7.23 -13.35 2.53
CA GLY A 46 7.02 -14.73 2.09
C GLY A 46 5.58 -15.17 2.27
N LEU A 47 5.15 -16.13 1.48
CA LEU A 47 3.83 -16.73 1.49
C LEU A 47 3.88 -18.15 0.89
N CYS A 48 2.79 -18.91 1.03
CA CYS A 48 2.58 -20.16 0.30
C CYS A 48 1.84 -19.89 -1.02
N TRP A 49 2.07 -20.70 -2.05
CA TRP A 49 1.41 -20.55 -3.33
C TRP A 49 1.20 -21.88 -4.04
N ARG A 50 0.20 -21.91 -4.93
CA ARG A 50 -0.12 -23.07 -5.78
C ARG A 50 -0.69 -22.58 -7.11
N GLU A 51 -0.19 -23.08 -8.23
CA GLU A 51 -0.63 -22.72 -9.57
C GLU A 51 -1.32 -23.92 -10.23
N VAL A 52 -2.64 -24.00 -10.08
CA VAL A 52 -3.48 -25.07 -10.66
C VAL A 52 -4.74 -24.53 -11.36
N ALA A 53 -4.79 -23.25 -11.66
CA ALA A 53 -5.93 -22.59 -12.30
C ALA A 53 -7.25 -22.78 -11.54
N GLU A 54 -7.23 -22.52 -10.25
CA GLU A 54 -8.39 -22.66 -9.37
C GLU A 54 -9.23 -21.38 -9.25
N ARG A 55 -10.48 -21.53 -8.85
CA ARG A 55 -11.39 -20.42 -8.65
C ARG A 55 -11.09 -19.70 -7.35
N GLU A 56 -11.24 -18.38 -7.40
CA GLU A 56 -11.13 -17.49 -6.25
C GLU A 56 -12.39 -16.67 -6.07
N ARG A 57 -12.79 -16.50 -4.82
CA ARG A 57 -13.73 -15.46 -4.40
C ARG A 57 -13.00 -14.44 -3.54
N LEU A 58 -12.89 -13.23 -4.06
CA LEU A 58 -12.21 -12.11 -3.42
C LEU A 58 -13.25 -11.25 -2.70
N TRP A 59 -13.40 -11.43 -1.41
CA TRP A 59 -14.38 -10.73 -0.57
C TRP A 59 -13.94 -9.29 -0.29
N VAL A 60 -14.89 -8.36 -0.41
CA VAL A 60 -14.72 -6.96 0.01
C VAL A 60 -15.04 -6.87 1.48
N VAL A 61 -14.02 -6.69 2.33
CA VAL A 61 -14.19 -6.66 3.79
C VAL A 61 -14.26 -5.24 4.37
N ASN A 62 -13.81 -4.24 3.61
CA ASN A 62 -14.00 -2.82 3.92
C ASN A 62 -14.69 -2.10 2.74
N PRO A 63 -16.03 -2.14 2.65
CA PRO A 63 -16.77 -1.56 1.51
C PRO A 63 -16.78 -0.02 1.50
N ASN A 64 -16.40 0.63 2.60
CA ASN A 64 -16.39 2.09 2.72
C ASN A 64 -15.07 2.75 2.30
N HIS A 65 -14.04 1.95 2.03
CA HIS A 65 -12.75 2.48 1.61
C HIS A 65 -12.78 2.93 0.14
N GLN A 66 -12.04 4.00 -0.21
CA GLN A 66 -12.02 4.54 -1.58
C GLN A 66 -11.64 3.51 -2.65
N ILE A 67 -10.76 2.56 -2.35
CA ILE A 67 -10.32 1.52 -3.27
C ILE A 67 -11.44 0.54 -3.61
N THR A 68 -12.36 0.29 -2.68
CA THR A 68 -13.45 -0.68 -2.83
C THR A 68 -14.73 -0.08 -3.39
N GLN A 69 -14.77 1.22 -3.61
CA GLN A 69 -15.99 1.90 -4.08
C GLN A 69 -16.47 1.37 -5.43
N GLY A 70 -17.78 1.14 -5.50
CA GLY A 70 -18.47 0.67 -6.71
C GLY A 70 -18.26 -0.83 -7.01
N LEU A 71 -17.76 -1.59 -6.02
CA LEU A 71 -17.72 -3.06 -6.07
C LEU A 71 -18.93 -3.67 -5.38
N GLY A 72 -19.25 -4.91 -5.74
CA GLY A 72 -20.19 -5.75 -4.99
C GLY A 72 -19.55 -6.34 -3.72
N ALA A 73 -20.24 -7.29 -3.10
CA ALA A 73 -19.74 -7.96 -1.90
C ALA A 73 -18.45 -8.76 -2.13
N TYR A 74 -18.24 -9.24 -3.34
CA TYR A 74 -17.04 -9.98 -3.75
C TYR A 74 -16.80 -9.86 -5.27
N ILE A 75 -15.58 -10.19 -5.69
CA ILE A 75 -15.20 -10.43 -7.08
C ILE A 75 -14.94 -11.93 -7.24
N GLU A 76 -15.48 -12.56 -8.27
CA GLU A 76 -15.18 -13.96 -8.58
C GLU A 76 -14.24 -14.04 -9.78
N LEU A 77 -13.14 -14.78 -9.61
CA LEU A 77 -12.13 -15.03 -10.63
C LEU A 77 -12.08 -16.53 -10.91
N PRO A 78 -12.33 -16.98 -12.15
CA PRO A 78 -12.51 -18.39 -12.45
C PRO A 78 -11.20 -19.20 -12.41
N ASN A 79 -10.09 -18.58 -12.77
CA ASN A 79 -8.78 -19.22 -12.84
C ASN A 79 -7.71 -18.27 -12.31
N VAL A 80 -7.05 -18.67 -11.26
CA VAL A 80 -5.99 -17.88 -10.61
C VAL A 80 -4.87 -18.78 -10.10
N GLU A 81 -3.72 -18.18 -9.81
CA GLU A 81 -2.71 -18.73 -8.90
C GLU A 81 -3.14 -18.44 -7.46
N MET A 82 -3.22 -19.47 -6.63
CA MET A 82 -3.53 -19.34 -5.21
C MET A 82 -2.33 -18.82 -4.44
N TYR A 83 -2.56 -17.83 -3.56
CA TYR A 83 -1.68 -17.47 -2.48
C TYR A 83 -2.35 -17.80 -1.14
N GLY A 84 -1.58 -18.37 -0.22
CA GLY A 84 -2.07 -18.82 1.09
C GLY A 84 -1.32 -18.17 2.25
N GLU A 85 -2.01 -18.02 3.36
CA GLU A 85 -1.41 -17.62 4.63
C GLU A 85 -0.40 -18.71 5.11
N VAL A 86 0.68 -18.38 5.83
CA VAL A 86 0.94 -17.11 6.50
C VAL A 86 1.67 -16.18 5.53
N PHE A 87 1.11 -15.00 5.26
CA PHE A 87 1.81 -13.94 4.53
C PHE A 87 2.62 -13.13 5.54
N ASP A 88 3.95 -13.19 5.42
CA ASP A 88 4.88 -12.54 6.35
C ASP A 88 4.97 -11.03 6.08
N ILE A 89 3.96 -10.32 6.53
CA ILE A 89 3.83 -8.85 6.45
C ILE A 89 3.44 -8.30 7.82
N PRO A 90 3.80 -7.05 8.14
CA PRO A 90 3.25 -6.38 9.31
C PRO A 90 1.75 -6.24 9.19
N GLU A 91 1.06 -6.14 10.30
CA GLU A 91 -0.37 -5.86 10.30
C GLU A 91 -0.69 -4.66 9.41
N PRO A 92 -1.61 -4.78 8.45
CA PRO A 92 -2.01 -3.66 7.62
C PRO A 92 -2.79 -2.62 8.43
N ASP A 93 -2.65 -1.34 8.07
CA ASP A 93 -3.45 -0.26 8.65
C ASP A 93 -4.94 -0.49 8.34
N GLU A 94 -5.22 -1.01 7.13
CA GLU A 94 -6.56 -1.47 6.75
C GLU A 94 -6.49 -2.71 5.86
N LEU A 95 -7.37 -3.68 6.14
CA LEU A 95 -7.59 -4.86 5.31
C LEU A 95 -8.82 -4.61 4.43
N LEU A 96 -8.65 -4.66 3.11
CA LEU A 96 -9.70 -4.34 2.14
C LEU A 96 -10.31 -5.57 1.50
N PHE A 97 -9.48 -6.60 1.25
CA PHE A 97 -9.90 -7.81 0.56
C PHE A 97 -9.32 -9.06 1.23
N ILE A 98 -10.16 -10.09 1.32
CA ILE A 98 -9.75 -11.44 1.69
C ILE A 98 -10.14 -12.39 0.55
N SER A 99 -9.20 -13.19 0.08
CA SER A 99 -9.46 -14.27 -0.85
C SER A 99 -9.89 -15.54 -0.14
N TRP A 100 -10.78 -16.24 -0.78
CA TRP A 100 -11.13 -17.63 -0.48
C TRP A 100 -10.98 -18.43 -1.77
N PHE A 101 -10.10 -19.42 -1.75
CA PHE A 101 -9.78 -20.25 -2.89
C PHE A 101 -10.57 -21.57 -2.88
N GLU A 102 -10.67 -22.20 -4.02
CA GLU A 102 -11.43 -23.44 -4.20
C GLU A 102 -10.91 -24.59 -3.30
N GLY A 103 -9.61 -24.59 -3.00
CA GLY A 103 -9.00 -25.53 -2.06
C GLY A 103 -9.33 -25.26 -0.60
N GLY A 104 -9.96 -24.13 -0.27
CA GLY A 104 -10.32 -23.73 1.09
C GLY A 104 -9.34 -22.77 1.76
N GLU A 105 -8.22 -22.46 1.12
CA GLU A 105 -7.25 -21.53 1.62
C GLU A 105 -7.81 -20.10 1.63
N VAL A 106 -7.33 -19.30 2.58
CA VAL A 106 -7.63 -17.87 2.70
C VAL A 106 -6.36 -17.04 2.61
N PHE A 107 -6.50 -15.78 2.19
CA PHE A 107 -5.37 -14.90 2.05
C PHE A 107 -5.76 -13.41 2.18
N ARG A 108 -4.93 -12.61 2.84
CA ARG A 108 -5.08 -11.15 2.91
C ARG A 108 -4.69 -10.51 1.58
N SER A 109 -5.63 -10.44 0.66
CA SER A 109 -5.41 -10.13 -0.76
C SER A 109 -5.43 -8.64 -1.09
N GLY A 110 -5.88 -7.79 -0.18
CA GLY A 110 -5.86 -6.35 -0.36
C GLY A 110 -5.57 -5.64 0.94
N CYS A 111 -4.37 -5.10 1.05
CA CYS A 111 -3.85 -4.49 2.27
C CYS A 111 -3.31 -3.11 2.00
N VAL A 112 -3.52 -2.17 2.90
CA VAL A 112 -2.96 -0.82 2.81
C VAL A 112 -2.13 -0.47 4.04
N TRP A 113 -1.08 0.32 3.82
CA TRP A 113 -0.22 0.88 4.85
C TRP A 113 0.14 2.32 4.55
N HIS A 114 0.42 3.07 5.58
CA HIS A 114 1.05 4.37 5.51
C HIS A 114 2.50 4.27 6.00
N ARG A 115 3.44 4.81 5.23
CA ARG A 115 4.85 4.85 5.58
C ARG A 115 5.41 6.25 5.29
N GLY A 116 5.85 6.95 6.34
CA GLY A 116 6.14 8.37 6.23
C GLY A 116 4.88 9.12 5.78
N ARG A 117 4.96 9.81 4.63
CA ARG A 117 3.81 10.47 3.99
C ARG A 117 3.21 9.65 2.86
N GLY A 118 3.80 8.50 2.53
CA GLY A 118 3.40 7.65 1.42
C GLY A 118 2.31 6.66 1.78
N LYS A 119 1.58 6.26 0.77
CA LYS A 119 0.52 5.26 0.83
C LYS A 119 0.93 4.04 0.05
N ILE A 120 0.76 2.86 0.62
CA ILE A 120 1.11 1.59 0.00
C ILE A 120 -0.15 0.74 -0.09
N PHE A 121 -0.43 0.22 -1.28
CA PHE A 121 -1.51 -0.72 -1.51
C PHE A 121 -0.95 -2.00 -2.12
N TYR A 122 -1.14 -3.12 -1.45
CA TYR A 122 -0.88 -4.45 -2.00
C TYR A 122 -2.18 -5.07 -2.49
N PHE A 123 -2.16 -5.64 -3.69
CA PHE A 123 -3.29 -6.33 -4.29
C PHE A 123 -2.85 -7.64 -4.91
N ARG A 124 -3.34 -8.76 -4.36
CA ARG A 124 -2.91 -10.10 -4.76
C ARG A 124 -3.28 -10.49 -6.20
N PRO A 125 -4.51 -10.21 -6.73
CA PRO A 125 -4.87 -10.67 -8.07
C PRO A 125 -3.86 -10.25 -9.13
N GLY A 126 -3.50 -11.19 -9.98
CA GLY A 126 -2.51 -11.02 -11.05
C GLY A 126 -2.04 -12.39 -11.50
N HIS A 127 -1.46 -12.50 -12.60
CA HIS A 127 -0.65 -13.58 -13.18
C HIS A 127 -0.52 -13.39 -14.69
N GLU A 128 0.58 -13.84 -15.28
CA GLU A 128 0.80 -13.75 -16.73
C GLU A 128 -0.01 -14.76 -17.54
N THR A 129 -0.37 -15.90 -16.94
CA THR A 129 -1.09 -16.98 -17.62
C THR A 129 -2.60 -16.76 -17.65
N PHE A 130 -3.14 -16.09 -16.61
CA PHE A 130 -4.60 -15.95 -16.45
C PHE A 130 -5.06 -14.54 -16.82
N PRO A 131 -6.24 -14.39 -17.48
CA PRO A 131 -6.70 -13.09 -17.99
C PRO A 131 -7.30 -12.19 -16.90
N ILE A 132 -6.69 -12.12 -15.73
CA ILE A 132 -7.19 -11.44 -14.53
C ILE A 132 -7.37 -9.93 -14.77
N PHE A 133 -6.43 -9.30 -15.49
CA PHE A 133 -6.50 -7.87 -15.80
C PHE A 133 -7.53 -7.49 -16.86
N TYR A 134 -8.27 -8.45 -17.41
CA TYR A 134 -9.46 -8.18 -18.24
C TYR A 134 -10.76 -8.16 -17.44
N ASN A 135 -10.72 -8.57 -16.17
CA ASN A 135 -11.87 -8.49 -15.29
C ASN A 135 -12.15 -7.02 -14.92
N LYS A 136 -13.39 -6.57 -15.17
CA LYS A 136 -13.79 -5.16 -14.99
C LYS A 136 -13.68 -4.68 -13.54
N ASP A 137 -13.97 -5.56 -12.57
CA ASP A 137 -13.90 -5.19 -11.16
C ASP A 137 -12.45 -5.15 -10.67
N VAL A 138 -11.57 -6.02 -11.17
CA VAL A 138 -10.12 -5.93 -10.95
C VAL A 138 -9.56 -4.61 -11.48
N LEU A 139 -9.92 -4.22 -12.71
CA LEU A 139 -9.51 -2.93 -13.28
C LEU A 139 -10.05 -1.74 -12.47
N LYS A 140 -11.28 -1.86 -11.95
CA LYS A 140 -11.87 -0.84 -11.08
C LYS A 140 -11.07 -0.68 -9.78
N VAL A 141 -10.69 -1.79 -9.13
CA VAL A 141 -9.83 -1.77 -7.94
C VAL A 141 -8.51 -1.07 -8.23
N LEU A 142 -7.85 -1.41 -9.35
CA LEU A 142 -6.59 -0.77 -9.74
C LEU A 142 -6.74 0.73 -9.98
N ALA A 143 -7.78 1.13 -10.73
CA ALA A 143 -8.06 2.54 -11.00
C ALA A 143 -8.35 3.33 -9.70
N ASN A 144 -9.11 2.74 -8.78
CA ASN A 144 -9.39 3.33 -7.49
C ASN A 144 -8.12 3.39 -6.62
N GLY A 145 -7.30 2.33 -6.65
CA GLY A 145 -6.01 2.28 -5.98
C GLY A 145 -5.07 3.41 -6.42
N VAL A 146 -4.97 3.65 -7.74
CA VAL A 146 -4.19 4.77 -8.28
C VAL A 146 -4.71 6.12 -7.79
N ARG A 147 -6.04 6.31 -7.79
CA ARG A 147 -6.63 7.57 -7.30
C ARG A 147 -6.38 7.77 -5.80
N TRP A 148 -6.53 6.70 -5.01
CA TRP A 148 -6.28 6.73 -3.57
C TRP A 148 -4.81 6.99 -3.25
N ALA A 149 -3.89 6.34 -3.96
CA ALA A 149 -2.44 6.46 -3.74
C ALA A 149 -1.86 7.77 -4.27
N LYS A 150 -2.63 8.51 -5.10
CA LYS A 150 -2.17 9.77 -5.68
C LYS A 150 -1.63 10.71 -4.61
N PHE A 151 -0.47 11.28 -4.88
CA PHE A 151 0.14 12.30 -4.04
C PHE A 151 -0.81 13.48 -3.85
N ALA A 152 -1.14 13.82 -2.61
CA ALA A 152 -2.14 14.84 -2.27
C ALA A 152 -1.56 16.27 -2.21
N GLY A 153 -0.35 16.49 -2.73
CA GLY A 153 0.28 17.80 -2.77
C GLY A 153 1.49 17.92 -1.83
N ASN A 154 2.22 19.01 -2.02
CA ASN A 154 3.39 19.34 -1.20
C ASN A 154 2.91 19.73 0.19
N THR A 155 3.15 18.88 1.16
CA THR A 155 3.07 19.27 2.57
C THR A 155 4.42 19.83 2.95
N GLU A 156 4.76 20.99 2.40
CA GLU A 156 5.82 21.81 3.02
C GLU A 156 5.47 21.97 4.49
N ALA A 157 6.47 21.84 5.34
CA ALA A 157 6.28 22.09 6.76
C ALA A 157 5.72 23.52 6.88
N ARG A 158 4.41 23.61 7.03
CA ARG A 158 3.77 24.90 7.31
C ARG A 158 4.21 25.27 8.70
N GLY A 159 4.56 26.51 8.87
CA GLY A 159 4.95 27.04 10.17
C GLY A 159 3.92 26.78 11.27
N VAL A 160 4.14 27.33 12.43
CA VAL A 160 3.22 27.21 13.57
C VAL A 160 1.80 27.56 13.15
N ILE A 161 0.84 26.65 13.43
CA ILE A 161 -0.57 26.92 13.15
C ILE A 161 -1.08 27.85 14.27
N GLU A 162 -1.38 29.07 13.90
CA GLU A 162 -2.05 30.01 14.80
C GLU A 162 -3.56 29.78 14.80
N CYS A 163 -4.16 29.85 15.99
CA CYS A 163 -5.60 29.83 16.14
C CYS A 163 -6.14 31.27 16.22
N PRO A 164 -6.66 31.84 15.13
CA PRO A 164 -7.05 33.26 15.09
C PRO A 164 -8.27 33.58 15.98
N ASN A 165 -8.95 32.57 16.47
CA ASN A 165 -10.15 32.73 17.32
C ASN A 165 -9.82 32.73 18.83
N VAL A 166 -8.56 32.52 19.20
CA VAL A 166 -8.12 32.66 20.61
C VAL A 166 -7.92 34.13 20.92
N LYS A 167 -8.87 34.74 21.66
CA LYS A 167 -8.83 36.16 22.00
C LYS A 167 -7.73 36.50 22.99
N GLU A 168 -7.37 35.57 23.87
CA GLU A 168 -6.31 35.73 24.86
C GLU A 168 -5.42 34.47 24.82
N PRO A 169 -4.16 34.58 24.39
CA PRO A 169 -3.22 33.50 24.49
C PRO A 169 -2.96 33.15 25.96
N LEU A 170 -2.91 31.86 26.27
CA LEU A 170 -2.64 31.37 27.64
C LEU A 170 -1.28 31.79 28.14
N GLU A 171 -0.33 32.05 27.25
CA GLU A 171 1.03 32.48 27.55
C GLU A 171 1.46 33.61 26.60
N LYS A 172 2.14 34.61 27.18
CA LYS A 172 2.76 35.68 26.39
C LYS A 172 4.14 35.26 25.90
N LEU A 173 4.20 34.32 24.96
CA LEU A 173 5.45 33.93 24.35
C LEU A 173 5.83 34.88 23.21
N SER A 174 7.10 35.22 23.12
CA SER A 174 7.60 35.98 21.97
C SER A 174 7.67 35.10 20.72
N PRO A 175 7.23 35.57 19.54
CA PRO A 175 7.39 34.84 18.29
C PRO A 175 8.83 34.41 17.95
N LYS A 176 9.82 35.03 18.61
CA LYS A 176 11.25 34.73 18.44
C LYS A 176 11.68 33.42 19.12
N ASP A 177 10.83 32.81 19.95
CA ASP A 177 11.18 31.63 20.73
C ASP A 177 10.87 30.33 19.98
N TYR A 178 10.24 30.42 18.81
CA TYR A 178 10.00 29.25 17.95
C TYR A 178 11.25 28.95 17.12
N LYS A 179 12.03 27.99 17.55
CA LYS A 179 13.07 27.41 16.71
C LYS A 179 12.50 26.16 16.07
N MET A 180 12.39 26.14 14.74
CA MET A 180 12.25 24.90 14.00
C MET A 180 13.52 24.08 14.23
N GLY A 181 13.38 22.89 14.81
CA GLY A 181 14.50 21.96 14.91
C GLY A 181 15.03 21.67 13.50
N GLU A 182 16.27 22.04 13.23
CA GLU A 182 16.96 21.57 12.04
C GLU A 182 17.13 20.05 12.18
N ILE A 183 16.52 19.29 11.25
CA ILE A 183 16.81 17.87 11.11
C ILE A 183 18.20 17.81 10.50
N GLU A 184 19.21 17.54 11.31
CA GLU A 184 20.53 17.18 10.79
C GLU A 184 20.39 15.90 9.95
N HIS A 185 20.52 16.05 8.65
CA HIS A 185 20.70 14.90 7.79
C HIS A 185 22.09 14.31 8.06
N PRO A 186 22.19 13.00 8.40
CA PRO A 186 23.49 12.38 8.52
C PRO A 186 24.24 12.60 7.19
N LYS A 187 25.43 13.15 7.29
CA LYS A 187 26.33 13.29 6.14
C LYS A 187 26.62 11.89 5.60
N ALA A 188 26.40 11.73 4.29
CA ALA A 188 26.66 10.48 3.55
C ALA A 188 28.14 10.10 3.59
#